data_e1fa0bb3c3d4995ce3e2924cdd2cca3b
#
_entry.id   e1fa0bb3c3d4995ce3e2924cdd2cca3b
#
_cell.length_a   1.000
_cell.length_b   1.000
_cell.length_c   1.000
_cell.angle_alpha   90.00
_cell.angle_beta   90.00
_cell.angle_gamma   90.00
#
_symmetry.space_group_name_H-M   'P 1'
#
loop_
_entity.id
_entity.type
_entity.pdbx_description
1 polymer ?
#
loop_
_entity_poly.entity_id
_entity_poly.type
_entity_poly.pdbx_seq_one_letter_code
_entity_poly.pdbx_strand_id
1 'polypeptide(L)'
;FYYCFSTSQGGDLFKFAMVKENLNFPEAVEFIAKKYAINLENEAGGNGAPAALRKQLFDLHEDAAEWYAQQFFADTPDAKEIRDYWTIDRGFTLDDAKELRIGFAPVDSIELKRLLYKKKYQPEAIVASGIFYAHEGDRNIRNFHPRFRGRMTIPICDIQGRVIAFTARKTRFTPVAPSEEGKYVNSR
;
A
#
# COMPACT_ATOMS: atom_id res chain seq x y z
N PHE A 1 15.56 -20.10 23.86
CA PHE A 1 15.02 -19.57 25.12
C PHE A 1 15.83 -18.37 25.56
N TYR A 2 15.17 -17.27 25.90
CA TYR A 2 15.78 -16.06 26.50
C TYR A 2 15.06 -15.68 27.79
N TYR A 3 15.75 -14.96 28.66
CA TYR A 3 15.17 -14.39 29.86
C TYR A 3 15.84 -13.04 30.19
N CYS A 4 15.03 -11.99 30.38
CA CYS A 4 15.49 -10.67 30.76
C CYS A 4 15.31 -10.48 32.26
N PHE A 5 16.40 -10.41 33.03
CA PHE A 5 16.32 -10.27 34.51
C PHE A 5 15.80 -8.93 34.97
N SER A 6 15.91 -7.88 34.15
CA SER A 6 15.43 -6.54 34.53
C SER A 6 13.91 -6.38 34.34
N THR A 7 13.31 -7.10 33.40
CA THR A 7 11.87 -7.00 33.10
C THR A 7 11.09 -8.27 33.49
N SER A 8 11.79 -9.31 33.95
CA SER A 8 11.25 -10.63 34.25
C SER A 8 10.48 -11.25 33.06
N GLN A 9 10.85 -10.86 31.84
CA GLN A 9 10.28 -11.41 30.61
C GLN A 9 11.18 -12.45 30.00
N GLY A 10 10.58 -13.53 29.52
CA GLY A 10 11.32 -14.60 28.84
C GLY A 10 10.41 -15.32 27.84
N GLY A 11 11.03 -16.17 27.04
CA GLY A 11 10.31 -16.96 26.05
C GLY A 11 11.25 -17.62 25.02
N ASP A 12 10.62 -18.13 23.98
CA ASP A 12 11.31 -18.71 22.84
C ASP A 12 11.68 -17.66 21.79
N LEU A 13 12.20 -18.09 20.66
CA LEU A 13 12.60 -17.25 19.54
C LEU A 13 11.41 -16.43 18.99
N PHE A 14 10.22 -17.04 18.92
CA PHE A 14 9.02 -16.36 18.42
C PHE A 14 8.59 -15.26 19.38
N LYS A 15 8.54 -15.57 20.68
CA LYS A 15 8.21 -14.57 21.71
C LYS A 15 9.19 -13.40 21.72
N PHE A 16 10.49 -13.69 21.52
CA PHE A 16 11.51 -12.66 21.39
C PHE A 16 11.24 -11.74 20.19
N ALA A 17 10.97 -12.33 19.01
CA ALA A 17 10.67 -11.56 17.81
C ALA A 17 9.40 -10.71 17.96
N MET A 18 8.34 -11.29 18.56
CA MET A 18 7.09 -10.55 18.85
C MET A 18 7.35 -9.31 19.71
N VAL A 19 8.13 -9.44 20.76
CA VAL A 19 8.39 -8.32 21.70
C VAL A 19 9.33 -7.30 21.08
N LYS A 20 10.41 -7.75 20.43
CA LYS A 20 11.44 -6.86 19.89
C LYS A 20 10.97 -6.06 18.68
N GLU A 21 10.22 -6.71 17.79
CA GLU A 21 9.78 -6.13 16.52
C GLU A 21 8.31 -5.69 16.56
N ASN A 22 7.67 -5.78 17.74
CA ASN A 22 6.25 -5.46 17.96
C ASN A 22 5.30 -6.20 17.01
N LEU A 23 5.49 -7.51 16.88
CA LEU A 23 4.75 -8.39 15.97
C LEU A 23 3.72 -9.24 16.70
N ASN A 24 2.65 -9.63 16.01
CA ASN A 24 1.82 -10.75 16.43
C ASN A 24 2.51 -12.08 16.10
N PHE A 25 1.97 -13.20 16.57
CA PHE A 25 2.60 -14.51 16.41
C PHE A 25 2.77 -14.94 14.94
N PRO A 26 1.77 -14.83 14.03
CA PRO A 26 1.94 -15.12 12.62
C PRO A 26 3.03 -14.26 11.94
N GLU A 27 3.06 -12.98 12.23
CA GLU A 27 4.08 -12.05 11.71
C GLU A 27 5.48 -12.42 12.20
N ALA A 28 5.62 -12.81 13.47
CA ALA A 28 6.89 -13.26 14.02
C ALA A 28 7.37 -14.56 13.35
N VAL A 29 6.45 -15.48 13.02
CA VAL A 29 6.78 -16.71 12.26
C VAL A 29 7.28 -16.36 10.86
N GLU A 30 6.58 -15.48 10.14
CA GLU A 30 7.01 -15.02 8.80
C GLU A 30 8.34 -14.28 8.84
N PHE A 31 8.54 -13.40 9.82
CA PHE A 31 9.78 -12.67 10.03
C PHE A 31 10.98 -13.60 10.24
N ILE A 32 10.83 -14.60 11.11
CA ILE A 32 11.88 -15.59 11.40
C ILE A 32 12.15 -16.46 10.17
N ALA A 33 11.09 -16.92 9.51
CA ALA A 33 11.22 -17.74 8.31
C ALA A 33 11.99 -17.01 7.20
N LYS A 34 11.66 -15.74 6.97
CA LYS A 34 12.39 -14.90 6.00
C LYS A 34 13.85 -14.73 6.38
N LYS A 35 14.13 -14.47 7.66
CA LYS A 35 15.49 -14.25 8.17
C LYS A 35 16.40 -15.49 8.00
N TYR A 36 15.82 -16.67 8.10
CA TYR A 36 16.54 -17.94 7.99
C TYR A 36 16.31 -18.66 6.67
N ALA A 37 15.70 -18.00 5.68
CA ALA A 37 15.39 -18.56 4.36
C ALA A 37 14.57 -19.86 4.42
N ILE A 38 13.66 -19.97 5.40
CA ILE A 38 12.78 -21.13 5.58
C ILE A 38 11.51 -20.89 4.75
N ASN A 39 11.17 -21.82 3.84
CA ASN A 39 9.89 -21.80 3.15
C ASN A 39 8.77 -22.23 4.12
N LEU A 40 7.81 -21.33 4.35
CA LEU A 40 6.61 -21.67 5.10
C LEU A 40 5.58 -22.30 4.15
N GLU A 41 5.21 -23.55 4.41
CA GLU A 41 3.99 -24.13 3.83
C GLU A 41 2.80 -23.59 4.63
N ASN A 42 2.00 -22.71 4.01
CA ASN A 42 0.78 -22.19 4.63
C ASN A 42 -0.29 -23.28 4.64
N GLU A 43 -0.41 -24.02 5.73
CA GLU A 43 -1.64 -24.76 6.01
C GLU A 43 -2.77 -23.75 6.26
N ALA A 44 -3.81 -23.80 5.44
CA ALA A 44 -4.95 -22.91 5.51
C ALA A 44 -5.75 -23.13 6.80
N GLY A 45 -5.50 -22.32 7.82
CA GLY A 45 -6.13 -22.40 9.13
C GLY A 45 -6.17 -21.06 9.86
N GLY A 46 -6.76 -20.05 9.27
CA GLY A 46 -7.06 -18.77 9.91
C GLY A 46 -8.10 -18.01 9.12
N ASN A 47 -9.01 -17.28 9.79
CA ASN A 47 -10.07 -16.42 9.22
C ASN A 47 -9.54 -15.26 8.34
N GLY A 48 -8.48 -15.48 7.57
CA GLY A 48 -7.89 -14.51 6.62
C GLY A 48 -8.35 -14.80 5.19
N ALA A 49 -8.23 -13.79 4.33
CA ALA A 49 -8.46 -13.95 2.90
C ALA A 49 -7.69 -15.15 2.34
N PRO A 50 -8.25 -15.89 1.35
CA PRO A 50 -7.55 -17.02 0.72
C PRO A 50 -6.12 -16.61 0.31
N ALA A 51 -5.15 -17.51 0.48
CA ALA A 51 -3.74 -17.22 0.21
C ALA A 51 -3.52 -16.61 -1.19
N ALA A 52 -4.30 -17.09 -2.18
CA ALA A 52 -4.28 -16.54 -3.54
C ALA A 52 -4.74 -15.07 -3.61
N LEU A 53 -5.75 -14.67 -2.83
CA LEU A 53 -6.23 -13.28 -2.77
C LEU A 53 -5.20 -12.41 -2.06
N ARG A 54 -4.62 -12.89 -0.96
CA ARG A 54 -3.57 -12.15 -0.24
C ARG A 54 -2.37 -11.88 -1.13
N LYS A 55 -1.91 -12.87 -1.89
CA LYS A 55 -0.83 -12.68 -2.87
C LYS A 55 -1.20 -11.62 -3.89
N GLN A 56 -2.41 -11.72 -4.50
CA GLN A 56 -2.86 -10.71 -5.45
C GLN A 56 -2.91 -9.30 -4.86
N LEU A 57 -3.30 -9.15 -3.59
CA LEU A 57 -3.33 -7.85 -2.92
C LEU A 57 -1.94 -7.24 -2.78
N PHE A 58 -0.93 -8.02 -2.38
CA PHE A 58 0.45 -7.53 -2.31
C PHE A 58 0.97 -7.12 -3.70
N ASP A 59 0.83 -8.00 -4.69
CA ASP A 59 1.28 -7.72 -6.06
C ASP A 59 0.58 -6.47 -6.63
N LEU A 60 -0.72 -6.32 -6.38
CA LEU A 60 -1.52 -5.17 -6.83
C LEU A 60 -1.10 -3.87 -6.16
N HIS A 61 -0.85 -3.89 -4.85
CA HIS A 61 -0.38 -2.70 -4.14
C HIS A 61 1.00 -2.26 -4.61
N GLU A 62 1.92 -3.21 -4.88
CA GLU A 62 3.23 -2.92 -5.45
C GLU A 62 3.12 -2.30 -6.84
N ASP A 63 2.32 -2.90 -7.74
CA ASP A 63 2.09 -2.36 -9.07
C ASP A 63 1.46 -0.97 -9.05
N ALA A 64 0.52 -0.75 -8.14
CA ALA A 64 -0.10 0.57 -7.97
C ALA A 64 0.89 1.61 -7.43
N ALA A 65 1.74 1.23 -6.46
CA ALA A 65 2.76 2.12 -5.92
C ALA A 65 3.77 2.52 -6.99
N GLU A 66 4.22 1.56 -7.80
CA GLU A 66 5.10 1.84 -8.92
C GLU A 66 4.45 2.78 -9.94
N TRP A 67 3.19 2.51 -10.30
CA TRP A 67 2.46 3.36 -11.23
C TRP A 67 2.29 4.79 -10.70
N TYR A 68 1.88 4.97 -9.44
CA TYR A 68 1.74 6.29 -8.83
C TYR A 68 3.09 7.03 -8.75
N ALA A 69 4.19 6.32 -8.44
CA ALA A 69 5.52 6.91 -8.46
C ALA A 69 5.92 7.38 -9.87
N GLN A 70 5.63 6.58 -10.90
CA GLN A 70 5.85 6.99 -12.29
C GLN A 70 5.06 8.26 -12.64
N GLN A 71 3.79 8.38 -12.18
CA GLN A 71 3.01 9.60 -12.38
C GLN A 71 3.60 10.81 -11.65
N PHE A 72 4.18 10.63 -10.47
CA PHE A 72 4.85 11.70 -9.73
C PHE A 72 6.08 12.22 -10.49
N PHE A 73 6.85 11.35 -11.13
CA PHE A 73 8.03 11.71 -11.91
C PHE A 73 7.75 11.97 -13.40
N ALA A 74 6.49 11.88 -13.84
CA ALA A 74 6.12 12.16 -15.22
C ALA A 74 6.44 13.61 -15.63
N ASP A 75 6.72 13.81 -16.92
CA ASP A 75 6.94 15.15 -17.49
C ASP A 75 5.58 15.79 -17.88
N THR A 76 4.77 16.05 -16.87
CA THR A 76 3.50 16.74 -17.01
C THR A 76 3.44 17.95 -16.08
N PRO A 77 2.68 19.02 -16.44
CA PRO A 77 2.53 20.21 -15.59
C PRO A 77 2.04 19.86 -14.17
N ASP A 78 1.07 18.97 -14.06
CA ASP A 78 0.51 18.55 -12.77
C ASP A 78 1.56 17.85 -11.90
N ALA A 79 2.31 16.90 -12.48
CA ALA A 79 3.36 16.20 -11.77
C ALA A 79 4.49 17.14 -11.34
N LYS A 80 4.88 18.11 -12.21
CA LYS A 80 5.87 19.12 -11.85
C LYS A 80 5.45 19.89 -10.62
N GLU A 81 4.21 20.36 -10.58
CA GLU A 81 3.70 21.12 -9.45
C GLU A 81 3.62 20.32 -8.15
N ILE A 82 3.26 19.04 -8.24
CA ILE A 82 3.29 18.16 -7.05
C ILE A 82 4.72 17.98 -6.57
N ARG A 83 5.71 17.88 -7.46
CA ARG A 83 7.13 17.86 -7.09
C ARG A 83 7.60 19.19 -6.48
N ASP A 84 7.17 20.32 -7.04
CA ASP A 84 7.47 21.66 -6.48
C ASP A 84 6.88 21.78 -5.07
N TYR A 85 5.64 21.34 -4.86
CA TYR A 85 5.06 21.26 -3.53
C TYR A 85 5.89 20.37 -2.59
N TRP A 86 6.34 19.19 -3.03
CA TRP A 86 7.17 18.30 -2.23
C TRP A 86 8.50 18.92 -1.84
N THR A 87 9.17 19.54 -2.80
CA THR A 87 10.54 20.08 -2.62
C THR A 87 10.55 21.45 -1.99
N ILE A 88 9.70 22.37 -2.44
CA ILE A 88 9.73 23.78 -2.02
C ILE A 88 8.91 23.97 -0.74
N ASP A 89 7.64 23.54 -0.75
CA ASP A 89 6.74 23.81 0.37
C ASP A 89 6.99 22.85 1.55
N ARG A 90 7.44 21.63 1.27
CA ARG A 90 7.69 20.61 2.30
C ARG A 90 9.16 20.45 2.66
N GLY A 91 10.08 20.95 1.83
CA GLY A 91 11.51 20.91 2.08
C GLY A 91 12.17 19.53 1.94
N PHE A 92 11.50 18.57 1.33
CA PHE A 92 12.07 17.25 1.05
C PHE A 92 12.81 17.22 -0.27
N THR A 93 13.69 16.24 -0.46
CA THR A 93 14.41 16.04 -1.71
C THR A 93 13.63 15.12 -2.67
N LEU A 94 14.02 15.10 -3.95
CA LEU A 94 13.47 14.11 -4.89
C LEU A 94 14.01 12.69 -4.60
N ASP A 95 15.15 12.56 -3.94
CA ASP A 95 15.68 11.27 -3.51
C ASP A 95 14.88 10.72 -2.34
N ASP A 96 14.45 11.57 -1.38
CA ASP A 96 13.47 11.17 -0.37
C ASP A 96 12.16 10.69 -1.01
N ALA A 97 11.71 11.36 -2.07
CA ALA A 97 10.50 10.95 -2.78
C ALA A 97 10.64 9.56 -3.44
N LYS A 98 11.82 9.23 -3.98
CA LYS A 98 12.10 7.90 -4.54
C LYS A 98 12.16 6.83 -3.44
N GLU A 99 12.89 7.11 -2.36
CA GLU A 99 13.05 6.19 -1.24
C GLU A 99 11.70 5.86 -0.60
N LEU A 100 10.90 6.89 -0.34
CA LEU A 100 9.56 6.76 0.24
C LEU A 100 8.48 6.36 -0.79
N ARG A 101 8.86 6.21 -2.06
CA ARG A 101 7.96 5.84 -3.17
C ARG A 101 6.74 6.78 -3.25
N ILE A 102 6.98 8.09 -3.04
CA ILE A 102 5.93 9.11 -3.15
C ILE A 102 5.37 9.08 -4.56
N GLY A 103 4.04 9.11 -4.65
CA GLY A 103 3.33 9.03 -5.92
C GLY A 103 2.33 10.16 -6.14
N PHE A 104 1.81 10.20 -7.34
CA PHE A 104 0.69 11.06 -7.71
C PHE A 104 -0.42 10.23 -8.36
N ALA A 105 -1.62 10.37 -7.87
CA ALA A 105 -2.83 9.80 -8.46
C ALA A 105 -3.50 10.88 -9.31
N PRO A 106 -3.39 10.85 -10.65
CA PRO A 106 -4.11 11.77 -11.52
C PRO A 106 -5.62 11.71 -11.31
N VAL A 107 -6.34 12.72 -11.76
CA VAL A 107 -7.82 12.72 -11.71
C VAL A 107 -8.39 11.58 -12.54
N ASP A 108 -7.78 11.33 -13.70
CA ASP A 108 -8.11 10.20 -14.57
C ASP A 108 -7.28 8.96 -14.18
N SER A 109 -7.96 7.83 -14.01
CA SER A 109 -7.38 6.55 -13.61
C SER A 109 -7.48 5.47 -14.70
N ILE A 110 -7.77 5.86 -15.95
CA ILE A 110 -7.98 4.90 -17.06
C ILE A 110 -6.73 4.04 -17.25
N GLU A 111 -5.55 4.63 -17.23
CA GLU A 111 -4.30 3.90 -17.43
C GLU A 111 -4.01 2.91 -16.28
N LEU A 112 -4.31 3.28 -15.04
CA LEU A 112 -4.20 2.35 -13.91
C LEU A 112 -5.18 1.17 -14.07
N LYS A 113 -6.43 1.44 -14.46
CA LYS A 113 -7.39 0.37 -14.74
C LYS A 113 -6.90 -0.57 -15.86
N ARG A 114 -6.32 -0.01 -16.93
CA ARG A 114 -5.74 -0.79 -18.04
C ARG A 114 -4.58 -1.68 -17.56
N LEU A 115 -3.71 -1.13 -16.72
CA LEU A 115 -2.61 -1.87 -16.11
C LEU A 115 -3.13 -3.06 -15.30
N LEU A 116 -4.08 -2.81 -14.38
CA LEU A 116 -4.64 -3.86 -13.53
C LEU A 116 -5.38 -4.93 -14.34
N TYR A 117 -6.10 -4.53 -15.39
CA TYR A 117 -6.75 -5.46 -16.30
C TYR A 117 -5.74 -6.31 -17.08
N LYS A 118 -4.67 -5.70 -17.63
CA LYS A 118 -3.60 -6.40 -18.34
C LYS A 118 -2.88 -7.41 -17.44
N LYS A 119 -2.70 -7.07 -16.17
CA LYS A 119 -2.11 -7.95 -15.14
C LYS A 119 -3.07 -9.04 -14.64
N LYS A 120 -4.32 -9.05 -15.12
CA LYS A 120 -5.35 -10.07 -14.81
C LYS A 120 -5.70 -10.16 -13.33
N TYR A 121 -5.63 -9.06 -12.59
CA TYR A 121 -6.13 -9.01 -11.22
C TYR A 121 -7.63 -9.26 -11.17
N GLN A 122 -8.07 -10.05 -10.21
CA GLN A 122 -9.49 -10.33 -10.02
C GLN A 122 -10.22 -9.07 -9.53
N PRO A 123 -11.46 -8.81 -9.99
CA PRO A 123 -12.25 -7.66 -9.56
C PRO A 123 -12.36 -7.55 -8.04
N GLU A 124 -12.51 -8.67 -7.36
CA GLU A 124 -12.57 -8.76 -5.90
C GLU A 124 -11.28 -8.28 -5.24
N ALA A 125 -10.11 -8.61 -5.80
CA ALA A 125 -8.82 -8.14 -5.31
C ALA A 125 -8.67 -6.63 -5.51
N ILE A 126 -9.12 -6.09 -6.65
CA ILE A 126 -9.06 -4.66 -6.95
C ILE A 126 -9.91 -3.85 -5.96
N VAL A 127 -11.12 -4.32 -5.64
CA VAL A 127 -11.99 -3.68 -4.65
C VAL A 127 -11.42 -3.83 -3.24
N ALA A 128 -10.96 -5.03 -2.88
CA ALA A 128 -10.38 -5.32 -1.57
C ALA A 128 -9.09 -4.53 -1.29
N SER A 129 -8.33 -4.13 -2.33
CA SER A 129 -7.15 -3.26 -2.18
C SER A 129 -7.48 -1.86 -1.65
N GLY A 130 -8.74 -1.43 -1.77
CA GLY A 130 -9.19 -0.11 -1.38
C GLY A 130 -8.68 1.03 -2.29
N ILE A 131 -8.02 0.74 -3.41
CA ILE A 131 -7.59 1.74 -4.40
C ILE A 131 -8.76 2.15 -5.30
N PHE A 132 -9.66 1.22 -5.54
CA PHE A 132 -10.93 1.43 -6.23
C PHE A 132 -12.10 1.02 -5.35
N TYR A 133 -13.26 1.57 -5.64
CA TYR A 133 -14.53 1.09 -5.13
C TYR A 133 -15.50 0.81 -6.28
N ALA A 134 -16.40 -0.13 -6.06
CA ALA A 134 -17.42 -0.53 -7.03
C ALA A 134 -18.78 -0.57 -6.32
N HIS A 135 -19.86 -0.50 -7.10
CA HIS A 135 -21.18 -0.82 -6.57
C HIS A 135 -21.26 -2.31 -6.25
N GLU A 136 -22.10 -2.65 -5.29
CA GLU A 136 -22.29 -4.04 -4.85
C GLU A 136 -22.64 -4.94 -6.06
N GLY A 137 -21.90 -6.05 -6.20
CA GLY A 137 -22.09 -7.01 -7.29
C GLY A 137 -21.46 -6.62 -8.63
N ASP A 138 -20.93 -5.40 -8.80
CA ASP A 138 -20.27 -5.01 -10.03
C ASP A 138 -18.85 -5.62 -10.12
N ARG A 139 -18.61 -6.39 -11.18
CA ARG A 139 -17.32 -7.02 -11.47
C ARG A 139 -16.61 -6.42 -12.67
N ASN A 140 -17.20 -5.41 -13.31
CA ASN A 140 -16.60 -4.78 -14.47
C ASN A 140 -15.68 -3.64 -14.04
N ILE A 141 -14.37 -3.85 -14.14
CA ILE A 141 -13.36 -2.85 -13.75
C ILE A 141 -13.56 -1.48 -14.43
N ARG A 142 -14.23 -1.42 -15.58
CA ARG A 142 -14.52 -0.15 -16.26
C ARG A 142 -15.42 0.76 -15.42
N ASN A 143 -16.29 0.16 -14.61
CA ASN A 143 -17.25 0.86 -13.74
C ASN A 143 -16.64 1.19 -12.37
N PHE A 144 -15.45 0.69 -12.06
CA PHE A 144 -14.82 0.96 -10.77
C PHE A 144 -14.40 2.43 -10.69
N HIS A 145 -14.60 3.01 -9.52
CA HIS A 145 -14.27 4.40 -9.25
C HIS A 145 -12.96 4.50 -8.46
N PRO A 146 -12.01 5.34 -8.88
CA PRO A 146 -10.76 5.50 -8.14
C PRO A 146 -11.03 6.20 -6.81
N ARG A 147 -10.38 5.70 -5.76
CA ARG A 147 -10.43 6.33 -4.43
C ARG A 147 -9.59 7.60 -4.37
N PHE A 148 -8.49 7.61 -5.09
CA PHE A 148 -7.57 8.74 -5.12
C PHE A 148 -7.68 9.46 -6.47
N ARG A 149 -7.97 10.76 -6.41
CA ARG A 149 -8.15 11.61 -7.58
C ARG A 149 -7.46 12.94 -7.38
N GLY A 150 -6.48 13.26 -8.21
CA GLY A 150 -5.68 14.47 -8.08
C GLY A 150 -4.99 14.58 -6.72
N ARG A 151 -4.47 13.47 -6.17
CA ARG A 151 -3.88 13.41 -4.83
C ARG A 151 -2.43 12.92 -4.87
N MET A 152 -1.61 13.45 -3.99
CA MET A 152 -0.28 12.90 -3.73
C MET A 152 -0.44 11.65 -2.87
N THR A 153 0.09 10.51 -3.33
CA THR A 153 -0.02 9.22 -2.64
C THR A 153 1.25 8.89 -1.87
N ILE A 154 1.09 8.28 -0.72
CA ILE A 154 2.16 7.82 0.16
C ILE A 154 1.85 6.36 0.47
N PRO A 155 2.69 5.41 0.06
CA PRO A 155 2.49 4.01 0.38
C PRO A 155 2.71 3.75 1.87
N ILE A 156 1.93 2.85 2.42
CA ILE A 156 2.07 2.33 3.78
C ILE A 156 2.62 0.91 3.64
N CYS A 157 3.78 0.68 4.23
CA CYS A 157 4.46 -0.61 4.14
C CYS A 157 4.35 -1.39 5.44
N ASP A 158 4.35 -2.70 5.33
CA ASP A 158 4.57 -3.59 6.47
C ASP A 158 6.06 -3.60 6.88
N ILE A 159 6.36 -4.33 7.95
CA ILE A 159 7.74 -4.46 8.46
C ILE A 159 8.71 -5.16 7.49
N GLN A 160 8.20 -5.83 6.46
CA GLN A 160 9.00 -6.43 5.40
C GLN A 160 9.20 -5.49 4.22
N GLY A 161 8.67 -4.27 4.29
CA GLY A 161 8.74 -3.26 3.23
C GLY A 161 7.76 -3.48 2.08
N ARG A 162 6.78 -4.40 2.21
CA ARG A 162 5.73 -4.61 1.20
C ARG A 162 4.64 -3.57 1.36
N VAL A 163 4.18 -3.01 0.26
CA VAL A 163 3.07 -2.06 0.30
C VAL A 163 1.76 -2.79 0.64
N ILE A 164 1.09 -2.32 1.69
CA ILE A 164 -0.16 -2.90 2.19
C ILE A 164 -1.35 -1.94 2.11
N ALA A 165 -1.08 -0.66 1.96
CA ALA A 165 -2.11 0.37 1.89
C ALA A 165 -1.52 1.67 1.32
N PHE A 166 -2.38 2.67 1.15
CA PHE A 166 -1.98 4.04 0.80
C PHE A 166 -2.70 5.04 1.68
N THR A 167 -2.00 6.14 2.00
CA THR A 167 -2.64 7.40 2.35
C THR A 167 -2.43 8.40 1.22
N ALA A 168 -3.41 9.25 0.96
CA ALA A 168 -3.34 10.19 -0.15
C ALA A 168 -3.75 11.60 0.30
N ARG A 169 -2.83 12.55 0.12
CA ARG A 169 -3.00 13.95 0.51
C ARG A 169 -3.69 14.75 -0.60
N LYS A 170 -4.67 15.55 -0.21
CA LYS A 170 -5.34 16.51 -1.08
C LYS A 170 -4.34 17.50 -1.69
N THR A 171 -4.51 17.78 -3.00
CA THR A 171 -3.77 18.79 -3.75
C THR A 171 -4.75 19.76 -4.39
N ARG A 172 -4.29 20.76 -5.11
CA ARG A 172 -5.17 21.65 -5.86
C ARG A 172 -5.89 20.97 -7.03
N PHE A 173 -5.36 19.83 -7.50
CA PHE A 173 -5.96 19.02 -8.58
C PHE A 173 -7.07 18.09 -8.08
N THR A 174 -7.21 17.94 -6.77
CA THR A 174 -8.29 17.13 -6.19
C THR A 174 -9.64 17.77 -6.56
N PRO A 175 -10.57 17.02 -7.17
CA PRO A 175 -11.87 17.55 -7.55
C PRO A 175 -12.62 18.17 -6.37
N VAL A 176 -13.36 19.23 -6.65
CA VAL A 176 -14.22 19.86 -5.65
C VAL A 176 -15.53 19.07 -5.56
N ALA A 177 -15.63 18.21 -4.56
CA ALA A 177 -16.84 17.43 -4.28
C ALA A 177 -16.90 17.07 -2.79
N PRO A 178 -18.10 16.87 -2.20
CA PRO A 178 -18.21 16.48 -0.77
C PRO A 178 -17.42 15.22 -0.41
N SER A 179 -17.34 14.26 -1.32
CA SER A 179 -16.53 13.02 -1.15
C SER A 179 -15.03 13.26 -1.15
N GLU A 180 -14.56 14.43 -1.59
CA GLU A 180 -13.15 14.79 -1.75
C GLU A 180 -12.66 15.84 -0.73
N GLU A 181 -13.46 16.18 0.29
CA GLU A 181 -13.12 17.24 1.26
C GLU A 181 -11.97 16.86 2.18
N GLY A 182 -11.79 15.58 2.48
CA GLY A 182 -10.76 15.11 3.39
C GLY A 182 -9.34 15.52 2.95
N LYS A 183 -8.58 16.17 3.86
CA LYS A 183 -7.17 16.50 3.61
C LYS A 183 -6.34 15.25 3.31
N TYR A 184 -6.63 14.15 4.00
CA TYR A 184 -6.07 12.82 3.74
C TYR A 184 -7.20 11.81 3.56
N VAL A 185 -6.99 10.86 2.65
CA VAL A 185 -7.87 9.72 2.41
C VAL A 185 -7.00 8.47 2.39
N ASN A 186 -7.44 7.41 3.07
CA ASN A 186 -6.73 6.14 3.13
C ASN A 186 -7.41 5.10 2.22
N SER A 187 -6.62 4.16 1.66
CA SER A 187 -7.19 2.89 1.20
C SER A 187 -7.75 2.13 2.42
N ARG A 188 -8.73 1.30 2.20
CA ARG A 188 -9.36 0.53 3.30
C ARG A 188 -8.62 -0.77 3.52
#